data_15c84d00dabc2cc84b22eed1dacdbaae
#
_entry.id   15c84d00dabc2cc84b22eed1dacdbaae
#
_cell.length_a   1.000
_cell.length_b   1.000
_cell.length_c   1.000
_cell.angle_alpha   90.00
_cell.angle_beta   90.00
_cell.angle_gamma   90.00
#
_symmetry.space_group_name_H-M   'P 1'
#
loop_
_entity.id
_entity.type
_entity.pdbx_description
1 polymer ?
#
loop_
_entity_poly.entity_id
_entity_poly.type
_entity_poly.pdbx_seq_one_letter_code
_entity_poly.pdbx_strand_id
1 'polypeptide(L)' 'EPTGALDSATGVRVLEALATVNREMGTTTVIITHNADIAKMAQRVLWMQDGQIVREAVNERPLAASELEW' A
#
# COMPACT_ATOMS: atom_id res chain seq x y z
N GLU A 1 7.31 -8.40 -1.03
CA GLU A 1 6.24 -7.64 -0.38
C GLU A 1 6.69 -7.20 1.01
N PRO A 2 6.63 -5.90 1.35
CA PRO A 2 7.21 -5.40 2.60
C PRO A 2 6.58 -5.96 3.88
N THR A 3 5.36 -6.48 3.81
CA THR A 3 4.66 -6.99 4.99
C THR A 3 4.39 -8.49 4.96
N GLY A 4 4.85 -9.19 3.94
CA GLY A 4 4.47 -10.59 3.69
C GLY A 4 4.83 -11.57 4.80
N ALA A 5 5.91 -11.33 5.53
CA ALA A 5 6.38 -12.21 6.60
C ALA A 5 6.17 -11.63 8.00
N LEU A 6 5.46 -10.50 8.12
CA LEU A 6 5.28 -9.79 9.39
C LEU A 6 3.89 -10.06 9.97
N ASP A 7 3.77 -9.99 11.30
CA ASP A 7 2.46 -9.96 11.94
C ASP A 7 1.76 -8.62 11.65
N SER A 8 0.46 -8.55 11.92
CA SER A 8 -0.36 -7.36 11.60
C SER A 8 0.15 -6.10 12.27
N ALA A 9 0.53 -6.18 13.55
CA ALA A 9 0.96 -4.99 14.29
C ALA A 9 2.28 -4.44 13.73
N THR A 10 3.25 -5.31 13.45
CA THR A 10 4.52 -4.91 12.87
C THR A 10 4.32 -4.41 11.45
N GLY A 11 3.47 -5.08 10.67
CA GLY A 11 3.15 -4.66 9.31
C GLY A 11 2.54 -3.28 9.26
N VAL A 12 1.62 -2.96 10.17
CA VAL A 12 1.02 -1.62 10.26
C VAL A 12 2.09 -0.56 10.51
N ARG A 13 3.05 -0.83 11.41
CA ARG A 13 4.14 0.11 11.68
C ARG A 13 5.01 0.37 10.46
N VAL A 14 5.31 -0.68 9.69
CA VAL A 14 6.08 -0.53 8.45
C VAL A 14 5.31 0.34 7.46
N LEU A 15 4.02 0.07 7.28
CA LEU A 15 3.20 0.84 6.35
C LEU A 15 3.04 2.30 6.80
N GLU A 16 2.92 2.55 8.09
CA GLU A 16 2.86 3.91 8.63
C GLU A 16 4.16 4.67 8.37
N ALA A 17 5.31 4.01 8.55
CA ALA A 17 6.60 4.61 8.26
C ALA A 17 6.73 4.98 6.79
N LEU A 18 6.31 4.08 5.89
CA LEU A 18 6.34 4.34 4.45
C LEU A 18 5.43 5.51 4.08
N ALA A 19 4.23 5.56 4.65
CA ALA A 19 3.29 6.65 4.40
C ALA A 19 3.84 7.98 4.90
N THR A 20 4.50 7.99 6.05
CA THR A 20 5.12 9.20 6.61
C THR A 20 6.22 9.72 5.70
N VAL A 21 7.12 8.86 5.25
CA VAL A 21 8.20 9.23 4.34
C VAL A 21 7.62 9.79 3.04
N ASN A 22 6.62 9.12 2.48
CA ASN A 22 5.96 9.57 1.26
C ASN A 22 5.38 10.97 1.41
N ARG A 23 4.67 11.21 2.51
CA ARG A 23 4.00 12.49 2.75
C ARG A 23 4.97 13.62 3.06
N GLU A 24 5.95 13.37 3.94
CA GLU A 24 6.83 14.42 4.42
C GLU A 24 7.98 14.74 3.48
N MET A 25 8.47 13.75 2.76
CA MET A 25 9.60 13.92 1.86
C MET A 25 9.21 14.02 0.39
N GLY A 26 7.92 13.88 0.08
CA GLY A 26 7.44 13.93 -1.30
C GLY A 26 7.95 12.77 -2.16
N THR A 27 8.33 11.67 -1.53
CA THR A 27 8.89 10.50 -2.22
C THR A 27 7.77 9.65 -2.80
N THR A 28 7.93 9.20 -4.05
CA THR A 28 7.01 8.22 -4.63
C THR A 28 7.34 6.84 -4.07
N THR A 29 6.34 6.17 -3.52
CA THR A 29 6.49 4.84 -2.94
C THR A 29 5.64 3.85 -3.72
N VAL A 30 6.27 2.75 -4.18
CA VAL A 30 5.58 1.67 -4.86
C VAL A 30 5.60 0.44 -3.97
N ILE A 31 4.44 -0.12 -3.69
CA ILE A 31 4.30 -1.34 -2.89
C ILE A 31 3.73 -2.44 -3.77
N ILE A 32 4.42 -3.56 -3.84
CA ILE A 32 3.95 -4.73 -4.57
C ILE A 32 3.35 -5.70 -3.57
N THR A 33 2.08 -6.02 -3.72
CA THR A 33 1.39 -6.88 -2.79
C THR A 33 0.22 -7.60 -3.47
N HIS A 34 -0.17 -8.75 -2.94
CA HIS A 34 -1.40 -9.43 -3.32
C HIS A 34 -2.50 -9.23 -2.28
N ASN A 35 -2.26 -8.41 -1.25
CA ASN A 35 -3.24 -8.13 -0.21
C ASN A 35 -4.09 -6.92 -0.58
N ALA A 36 -5.38 -7.17 -0.84
CA ALA A 36 -6.31 -6.13 -1.26
C ALA A 36 -6.54 -5.06 -0.18
N ASP A 37 -6.35 -5.39 1.10
CA ASP A 37 -6.52 -4.40 2.16
C ASP A 37 -5.39 -3.37 2.14
N ILE A 38 -4.17 -3.79 1.86
CA ILE A 38 -3.04 -2.86 1.72
C ILE A 38 -3.29 -1.88 0.58
N ALA A 39 -3.93 -2.33 -0.49
CA ALA A 39 -4.26 -1.46 -1.61
C ALA A 39 -5.16 -0.28 -1.21
N LYS A 40 -5.93 -0.41 -0.14
CA LYS A 40 -6.83 0.66 0.30
C LYS A 40 -6.10 1.88 0.84
N MET A 41 -4.84 1.75 1.22
CA MET A 41 -4.05 2.90 1.67
C MET A 41 -3.31 3.60 0.54
N ALA A 42 -3.26 3.01 -0.64
CA ALA A 42 -2.58 3.61 -1.79
C ALA A 42 -3.43 4.72 -2.42
N GLN A 43 -2.76 5.73 -2.93
CA GLN A 43 -3.42 6.78 -3.70
C GLN A 43 -3.84 6.25 -5.06
N ARG A 44 -3.08 5.32 -5.62
CA ARG A 44 -3.33 4.72 -6.92
C ARG A 44 -3.00 3.23 -6.87
N VAL A 45 -3.85 2.42 -7.44
CA VAL A 45 -3.66 0.97 -7.49
C VAL A 45 -3.57 0.52 -8.93
N LEU A 46 -2.57 -0.28 -9.21
CA LEU A 46 -2.35 -0.88 -10.53
C LEU A 46 -2.45 -2.40 -10.39
N TRP A 47 -3.32 -3.01 -11.18
CA TRP A 47 -3.39 -4.47 -11.24
C TRP A 47 -2.54 -4.94 -12.41
N MET A 48 -1.66 -5.91 -12.14
CA MET A 48 -0.77 -6.43 -13.14
C MET A 48 -1.04 -7.91 -13.40
N GLN A 49 -0.93 -8.30 -14.65
CA GLN A 49 -1.06 -9.68 -15.09
C GLN A 49 -0.15 -9.90 -16.28
N ASP A 50 0.66 -10.96 -16.22
CA ASP A 50 1.57 -11.33 -17.32
C ASP A 50 2.49 -10.18 -17.74
N GLY A 51 2.98 -9.40 -16.74
CA GLY A 51 3.88 -8.28 -17.02
C GLY A 51 3.20 -7.03 -17.56
N GLN A 52 1.88 -6.99 -17.60
CA GLN A 52 1.13 -5.86 -18.14
C GLN A 52 0.16 -5.30 -17.09
N ILE A 53 -0.06 -3.99 -17.14
CA ILE A 53 -1.07 -3.33 -16.32
C ILE A 53 -2.42 -3.56 -17.00
N VAL A 54 -3.32 -4.29 -16.30
CA VAL A 54 -4.64 -4.64 -16.85
C VAL A 54 -5.76 -3.79 -16.27
N ARG A 55 -5.50 -3.08 -15.18
CA ARG A 55 -6.49 -2.23 -14.53
C ARG A 55 -5.79 -1.17 -13.70
N GLU A 56 -6.41 0.01 -13.57
CA GLU A 56 -5.94 1.09 -12.73
C GLU A 56 -7.13 1.71 -11.99
N ALA A 57 -6.92 2.08 -10.73
CA ALA A 57 -7.92 2.81 -9.97
C ALA A 57 -7.23 3.85 -9.09
N VAL A 58 -7.90 4.99 -8.89
CA VAL A 58 -7.44 6.05 -7.99
C VAL A 58 -8.34 6.03 -6.76
N ASN A 59 -7.72 6.00 -5.57
CA ASN A 59 -8.44 6.08 -4.31
C ASN A 59 -8.57 7.55 -3.93
N GLU A 60 -9.79 8.06 -3.90
CA GLU A 60 -10.04 9.44 -3.52
C GLU A 60 -9.76 9.68 -2.03
N ARG A 61 -9.92 8.65 -1.20
CA ARG A 61 -9.69 8.72 0.24
C ARG A 61 -8.88 7.50 0.71
N PRO A 62 -7.56 7.51 0.50
CA PRO A 62 -6.73 6.41 0.99
C PRO A 62 -6.85 6.28 2.49
N LEU A 63 -6.93 5.02 2.97
CA LEU A 63 -6.99 4.75 4.40
C LEU A 63 -5.61 4.88 5.04
N ALA A 64 -5.59 5.23 6.32
CA ALA A 64 -4.36 5.14 7.10
C ALA A 64 -4.03 3.66 7.37
N ALA A 65 -2.75 3.35 7.54
CA ALA A 65 -2.32 1.97 7.79
C ALA A 65 -3.02 1.36 9.01
N SER A 66 -3.28 2.16 10.04
CA SER A 66 -3.97 1.70 11.25
C SER A 66 -5.45 1.35 11.02
N GLU A 67 -6.03 1.77 9.91
CA GLU A 67 -7.42 1.49 9.57
C GLU A 67 -7.59 0.20 8.75
N LEU A 68 -6.49 -0.42 8.34
CA LEU A 68 -6.53 -1.63 7.52
C LEU A 68 -6.90 -2.85 8.37
N GLU A 69 -7.68 -3.74 7.78
CA GLU A 69 -8.03 -5.05 8.34
C GLU A 69 -7.29 -6.13 7.54
N TRP A 70 -6.37 -6.84 8.22
CA TRP A 70 -5.57 -7.84 7.51
C TRP A 70 -4.90 -8.87 8.42
#